data_cc75e30903f3f3fa77fbf127db751f3d
#
_entry.id   cc75e30903f3f3fa77fbf127db751f3d
#
_cell.length_a   1.000
_cell.length_b   1.000
_cell.length_c   1.000
_cell.angle_alpha   90.00
_cell.angle_beta   90.00
_cell.angle_gamma   90.00
#
_symmetry.space_group_name_H-M   'P 1'
#
loop_
_entity.id
_entity.type
_entity.pdbx_description
1 polymer ?
#
loop_
_entity_poly.entity_id
_entity_poly.type
_entity_poly.pdbx_seq_one_letter_code
_entity_poly.pdbx_strand_id
1 'polypeptide(L)'
;MYDNVTFHRIIDDFMIQGGDFENNDGSGGYAAQWYGYCNGQAMSDAADCDSETKYTLPDEADNGLFHLPCMVSMAKTSQPNTGGSQFFIMPDDITNHTWLNGVHTVFGQVISGCEHVTTLSQVQTDSNNRPVTPVIITSATVSEE
;
A
#
# COMPACT_ATOMS: atom_id res chain seq x y z
N MET A 1 3.08 -10.15 10.03
CA MET A 1 2.91 -10.07 8.56
C MET A 1 3.89 -9.05 7.94
N TYR A 2 3.99 -7.83 8.46
CA TYR A 2 4.84 -6.78 7.85
C TYR A 2 6.28 -6.72 8.37
N ASP A 3 6.67 -7.48 9.37
CA ASP A 3 8.05 -7.53 9.85
C ASP A 3 9.00 -8.07 8.77
N ASN A 4 10.10 -7.37 8.54
CA ASN A 4 11.09 -7.62 7.49
C ASN A 4 10.59 -7.42 6.05
N VAL A 5 9.44 -6.80 5.85
CA VAL A 5 8.94 -6.41 4.52
C VAL A 5 9.60 -5.10 4.09
N THR A 6 9.90 -4.98 2.80
CA THR A 6 10.59 -3.82 2.25
C THR A 6 9.63 -2.78 1.66
N PHE A 7 10.05 -1.53 1.66
CA PHE A 7 9.51 -0.55 0.73
C PHE A 7 10.20 -0.74 -0.63
N HIS A 8 9.58 -1.51 -1.50
CA HIS A 8 10.15 -1.96 -2.77
C HIS A 8 10.08 -0.92 -3.90
N ARG A 9 9.29 0.14 -3.72
CA ARG A 9 9.13 1.22 -4.70
C ARG A 9 9.05 2.56 -3.96
N ILE A 10 9.97 3.47 -4.29
CA ILE A 10 10.08 4.78 -3.67
C ILE A 10 10.22 5.83 -4.76
N ILE A 11 9.39 6.86 -4.70
CA ILE A 11 9.43 8.00 -5.63
C ILE A 11 9.35 9.28 -4.81
N ASP A 12 10.37 10.12 -4.97
CA ASP A 12 10.44 11.45 -4.35
C ASP A 12 9.24 12.32 -4.76
N ASP A 13 8.77 13.20 -3.86
CA ASP A 13 7.58 14.02 -4.04
C ASP A 13 6.31 13.22 -4.37
N PHE A 14 6.27 11.91 -4.06
CA PHE A 14 5.09 11.09 -4.31
C PHE A 14 4.81 10.12 -3.15
N MET A 15 5.56 9.03 -3.01
CA MET A 15 5.23 8.01 -2.00
C MET A 15 6.36 7.01 -1.75
N ILE A 16 6.28 6.32 -0.62
CA ILE A 16 6.99 5.09 -0.35
C ILE A 16 6.00 3.93 -0.31
N GLN A 17 6.19 2.92 -1.15
CA GLN A 17 5.28 1.77 -1.29
C GLN A 17 5.94 0.49 -0.81
N GLY A 18 5.21 -0.24 0.04
CA GLY A 18 5.62 -1.52 0.58
C GLY A 18 4.42 -2.44 0.84
N GLY A 19 4.62 -3.45 1.69
CA GLY A 19 3.55 -4.35 2.10
C GLY A 19 3.42 -5.61 1.24
N ASP A 20 4.32 -5.86 0.30
CA ASP A 20 4.44 -7.15 -0.38
C ASP A 20 5.20 -8.13 0.50
N PHE A 21 4.49 -8.84 1.37
CA PHE A 21 5.08 -9.78 2.32
C PHE A 21 5.49 -11.12 1.69
N GLU A 22 5.09 -11.39 0.45
CA GLU A 22 5.44 -12.62 -0.25
C GLU A 22 6.79 -12.48 -0.97
N ASN A 23 6.93 -11.45 -1.81
CA ASN A 23 8.04 -11.36 -2.77
C ASN A 23 8.94 -10.13 -2.53
N ASN A 24 8.48 -9.11 -1.81
CA ASN A 24 9.20 -7.86 -1.59
C ASN A 24 9.60 -7.12 -2.88
N ASP A 25 8.85 -7.30 -3.97
CA ASP A 25 9.13 -6.69 -5.27
C ASP A 25 7.91 -5.99 -5.90
N GLY A 26 6.76 -6.06 -5.24
CA GLY A 26 5.50 -5.48 -5.68
C GLY A 26 4.61 -6.42 -6.48
N SER A 27 5.03 -7.66 -6.70
CA SER A 27 4.26 -8.64 -7.48
C SER A 27 3.29 -9.47 -6.64
N GLY A 28 3.47 -9.47 -5.32
CA GLY A 28 2.71 -10.29 -4.38
C GLY A 28 1.88 -9.49 -3.38
N GLY A 29 1.44 -10.19 -2.35
CA GLY A 29 0.62 -9.64 -1.29
C GLY A 29 -0.88 -9.74 -1.54
N TYR A 30 -1.60 -10.34 -0.60
CA TYR A 30 -3.04 -10.61 -0.71
C TYR A 30 -3.76 -10.21 0.59
N ALA A 31 -5.10 -10.14 0.53
CA ALA A 31 -5.91 -9.84 1.70
C ALA A 31 -5.88 -10.99 2.72
N ALA A 32 -5.73 -10.67 4.01
CA ALA A 32 -5.54 -11.66 5.07
C ALA A 32 -6.74 -12.58 5.28
N GLN A 33 -7.90 -12.20 4.78
CA GLN A 33 -9.13 -12.98 4.86
C GLN A 33 -10.04 -12.67 3.66
N TRP A 34 -11.12 -13.43 3.52
CA TRP A 34 -12.11 -13.25 2.47
C TRP A 34 -12.95 -11.98 2.68
N TYR A 35 -13.01 -11.14 1.65
CA TYR A 35 -13.82 -9.92 1.59
C TYR A 35 -14.76 -9.86 0.37
N GLY A 36 -15.04 -11.01 -0.25
CA GLY A 36 -15.94 -11.10 -1.39
C GLY A 36 -15.27 -10.93 -2.76
N TYR A 37 -13.94 -10.85 -2.82
CA TYR A 37 -13.22 -10.63 -4.06
C TYR A 37 -12.03 -11.58 -4.24
N CYS A 38 -11.89 -12.11 -5.46
CA CYS A 38 -10.77 -12.94 -5.91
C CYS A 38 -10.14 -12.29 -7.14
N ASN A 39 -8.88 -11.84 -7.07
CA ASN A 39 -8.21 -11.07 -8.13
C ASN A 39 -9.08 -9.91 -8.69
N GLY A 40 -9.77 -9.18 -7.82
CA GLY A 40 -10.64 -8.08 -8.21
C GLY A 40 -12.03 -8.49 -8.71
N GLN A 41 -12.32 -9.78 -8.84
CA GLN A 41 -13.62 -10.28 -9.24
C GLN A 41 -14.49 -10.56 -8.02
N ALA A 42 -15.70 -10.00 -7.99
CA ALA A 42 -16.67 -10.28 -6.94
C ALA A 42 -17.14 -11.74 -7.01
N MET A 43 -17.12 -12.45 -5.90
CA MET A 43 -17.57 -13.83 -5.76
C MET A 43 -18.37 -14.00 -4.48
N SER A 44 -19.40 -14.87 -4.52
CA SER A 44 -20.30 -15.08 -3.38
C SER A 44 -19.67 -15.92 -2.28
N ASP A 45 -18.78 -16.85 -2.65
CA ASP A 45 -18.17 -17.79 -1.71
C ASP A 45 -16.64 -17.82 -1.91
N ALA A 46 -15.93 -17.89 -0.80
CA ALA A 46 -14.47 -18.05 -0.80
C ALA A 46 -14.03 -19.36 -1.51
N ALA A 47 -14.87 -20.40 -1.47
CA ALA A 47 -14.58 -21.67 -2.13
C ALA A 47 -14.54 -21.57 -3.66
N ASP A 48 -15.12 -20.52 -4.24
CA ASP A 48 -15.08 -20.26 -5.69
C ASP A 48 -13.74 -19.60 -6.12
N CYS A 49 -12.96 -19.11 -5.18
CA CYS A 49 -11.63 -18.58 -5.44
C CYS A 49 -10.59 -19.69 -5.39
N ASP A 50 -9.76 -19.82 -6.42
CA ASP A 50 -8.79 -20.92 -6.56
C ASP A 50 -7.76 -21.01 -5.41
N SER A 51 -7.48 -19.88 -4.74
CA SER A 51 -6.47 -19.80 -3.67
C SER A 51 -6.71 -18.57 -2.79
N GLU A 52 -6.42 -18.70 -1.49
CA GLU A 52 -6.40 -17.57 -0.55
C GLU A 52 -5.38 -16.50 -0.94
N THR A 53 -4.31 -16.87 -1.65
CA THR A 53 -3.31 -15.93 -2.17
C THR A 53 -3.84 -15.01 -3.28
N LYS A 54 -5.08 -15.22 -3.71
CA LYS A 54 -5.80 -14.38 -4.67
C LYS A 54 -6.88 -13.50 -4.03
N TYR A 55 -7.02 -13.54 -2.71
CA TYR A 55 -7.98 -12.69 -2.01
C TYR A 55 -7.59 -11.22 -2.15
N THR A 56 -8.56 -10.41 -2.53
CA THR A 56 -8.40 -8.96 -2.66
C THR A 56 -9.48 -8.20 -1.89
N LEU A 57 -9.26 -6.91 -1.70
CA LEU A 57 -10.14 -6.01 -0.96
C LEU A 57 -11.03 -5.23 -1.93
N PRO A 58 -12.29 -4.94 -1.55
CA PRO A 58 -13.09 -3.95 -2.27
C PRO A 58 -12.42 -2.58 -2.18
N ASP A 59 -12.58 -1.78 -3.23
CA ASP A 59 -12.20 -0.37 -3.18
C ASP A 59 -13.18 0.40 -2.31
N GLU A 60 -12.66 1.17 -1.35
CA GLU A 60 -13.40 2.09 -0.49
C GLU A 60 -12.92 3.54 -0.71
N ALA A 61 -12.58 3.87 -1.96
CA ALA A 61 -11.96 5.13 -2.33
C ALA A 61 -12.90 6.35 -2.28
N ASP A 62 -14.22 6.12 -2.22
CA ASP A 62 -15.27 7.16 -2.06
C ASP A 62 -15.67 7.31 -0.58
N ASN A 63 -14.69 7.42 0.31
CA ASN A 63 -14.90 7.51 1.76
C ASN A 63 -14.75 8.95 2.31
N GLY A 64 -14.59 9.93 1.43
CA GLY A 64 -14.43 11.34 1.80
C GLY A 64 -13.02 11.72 2.25
N LEU A 65 -12.05 10.80 2.19
CA LEU A 65 -10.65 11.05 2.49
C LEU A 65 -9.86 11.36 1.21
N PHE A 66 -8.84 12.19 1.35
CA PHE A 66 -8.03 12.68 0.23
C PHE A 66 -6.55 12.33 0.45
N HIS A 67 -5.80 12.25 -0.65
CA HIS A 67 -4.36 12.04 -0.64
C HIS A 67 -3.64 13.35 -0.31
N LEU A 68 -3.58 13.64 0.98
CA LEU A 68 -2.86 14.77 1.57
C LEU A 68 -1.49 14.30 2.13
N PRO A 69 -0.59 15.22 2.52
CA PRO A 69 0.65 14.86 3.22
C PRO A 69 0.40 13.89 4.37
N CYS A 70 1.31 12.92 4.53
CA CYS A 70 1.29 11.93 5.62
C CYS A 70 0.12 10.93 5.61
N MET A 71 -0.67 10.88 4.55
CA MET A 71 -1.75 9.89 4.45
C MET A 71 -1.22 8.52 4.02
N VAL A 72 -1.91 7.48 4.48
CA VAL A 72 -1.64 6.08 4.13
C VAL A 72 -2.77 5.57 3.26
N SER A 73 -2.43 4.95 2.14
CA SER A 73 -3.39 4.51 1.14
C SER A 73 -3.07 3.12 0.60
N MET A 74 -4.10 2.41 0.14
CA MET A 74 -3.96 1.09 -0.46
C MET A 74 -3.35 1.16 -1.84
N ALA A 75 -2.31 0.37 -2.07
CA ALA A 75 -1.80 0.10 -3.40
C ALA A 75 -2.65 -0.98 -4.07
N LYS A 76 -2.87 -0.83 -5.37
CA LYS A 76 -3.61 -1.78 -6.21
C LYS A 76 -3.19 -1.64 -7.67
N THR A 77 -3.61 -2.57 -8.50
CA THR A 77 -3.44 -2.48 -9.95
C THR A 77 -4.38 -1.42 -10.55
N SER A 78 -4.34 -1.22 -11.86
CA SER A 78 -5.30 -0.34 -12.57
C SER A 78 -6.74 -0.84 -12.53
N GLN A 79 -6.96 -2.13 -12.20
CA GLN A 79 -8.29 -2.71 -12.09
C GLN A 79 -8.90 -2.39 -10.71
N PRO A 80 -10.22 -2.26 -10.60
CA PRO A 80 -10.89 -2.06 -9.33
C PRO A 80 -10.81 -3.32 -8.45
N ASN A 81 -10.89 -3.12 -7.14
CA ASN A 81 -10.97 -4.18 -6.12
C ASN A 81 -9.78 -5.16 -6.13
N THR A 82 -8.59 -4.68 -6.53
CA THR A 82 -7.37 -5.49 -6.59
C THR A 82 -6.38 -5.20 -5.48
N GLY A 83 -6.74 -4.40 -4.49
CA GLY A 83 -5.95 -4.18 -3.28
C GLY A 83 -5.76 -5.49 -2.51
N GLY A 84 -4.55 -5.72 -2.02
CA GLY A 84 -4.21 -6.88 -1.18
C GLY A 84 -3.62 -6.43 0.15
N SER A 85 -2.34 -6.63 0.33
CA SER A 85 -1.59 -6.18 1.51
C SER A 85 -0.71 -4.95 1.27
N GLN A 86 -0.50 -4.57 0.01
CA GLN A 86 0.40 -3.46 -0.31
C GLN A 86 -0.25 -2.11 -0.01
N PHE A 87 0.54 -1.21 0.52
CA PHE A 87 0.15 0.15 0.86
C PHE A 87 1.26 1.14 0.47
N PHE A 88 0.92 2.41 0.45
CA PHE A 88 1.89 3.47 0.33
C PHE A 88 1.64 4.58 1.34
N ILE A 89 2.70 5.27 1.70
CA ILE A 89 2.67 6.41 2.61
C ILE A 89 3.16 7.63 1.84
N MET A 90 2.44 8.73 1.96
CA MET A 90 2.78 9.97 1.31
C MET A 90 3.71 10.80 2.22
N PRO A 91 4.80 11.39 1.69
CA PRO A 91 5.66 12.32 2.43
C PRO A 91 4.92 13.56 2.90
N ASP A 92 5.51 14.31 3.83
CA ASP A 92 4.94 15.57 4.35
C ASP A 92 5.13 16.77 3.41
N ASP A 93 6.04 16.68 2.47
CA ASP A 93 6.41 17.73 1.51
C ASP A 93 5.85 17.52 0.10
N ILE A 94 4.93 16.57 -0.07
CA ILE A 94 4.35 16.28 -1.39
C ILE A 94 3.63 17.48 -1.98
N THR A 95 3.67 17.56 -3.31
CA THR A 95 2.84 18.46 -4.09
C THR A 95 1.43 17.87 -4.31
N ASN A 96 0.75 18.22 -5.36
CA ASN A 96 -0.65 17.86 -5.59
C ASN A 96 -0.80 16.50 -6.30
N HIS A 97 -1.33 15.50 -5.60
CA HIS A 97 -1.63 14.17 -6.14
C HIS A 97 -3.14 13.86 -6.16
N THR A 98 -3.98 14.85 -6.44
CA THR A 98 -5.46 14.70 -6.46
C THR A 98 -5.97 13.62 -7.42
N TRP A 99 -5.18 13.23 -8.42
CA TRP A 99 -5.52 12.16 -9.36
C TRP A 99 -5.66 10.77 -8.70
N LEU A 100 -5.18 10.60 -7.47
CA LEU A 100 -5.35 9.40 -6.66
C LEU A 100 -6.72 9.34 -5.97
N ASN A 101 -7.35 10.50 -5.76
CA ASN A 101 -8.61 10.60 -5.03
C ASN A 101 -9.74 9.90 -5.79
N GLY A 102 -10.54 9.10 -5.09
CA GLY A 102 -11.58 8.28 -5.69
C GLY A 102 -11.06 7.05 -6.46
N VAL A 103 -9.75 6.81 -6.49
CA VAL A 103 -9.12 5.66 -7.17
C VAL A 103 -8.47 4.72 -6.16
N HIS A 104 -7.65 5.27 -5.26
CA HIS A 104 -7.00 4.51 -4.18
C HIS A 104 -7.69 4.81 -2.85
N THR A 105 -7.81 3.79 -2.01
CA THR A 105 -8.45 3.92 -0.69
C THR A 105 -7.48 4.48 0.33
N VAL A 106 -7.71 5.72 0.78
CA VAL A 106 -7.04 6.27 1.95
C VAL A 106 -7.65 5.63 3.19
N PHE A 107 -6.83 5.04 4.06
CA PHE A 107 -7.30 4.33 5.25
C PHE A 107 -6.61 4.73 6.55
N GLY A 108 -5.60 5.58 6.49
CA GLY A 108 -4.84 5.99 7.66
C GLY A 108 -4.05 7.27 7.47
N GLN A 109 -3.47 7.73 8.55
CA GLN A 109 -2.61 8.91 8.59
C GLN A 109 -1.43 8.66 9.54
N VAL A 110 -0.24 9.10 9.16
CA VAL A 110 0.92 9.12 10.06
C VAL A 110 0.73 10.24 11.08
N ILE A 111 0.61 9.88 12.35
CA ILE A 111 0.40 10.83 13.45
C ILE A 111 1.71 11.31 14.09
N SER A 112 2.83 10.63 13.82
CA SER A 112 4.16 11.00 14.31
C SER A 112 5.23 10.39 13.41
N GLY A 113 6.31 11.13 13.15
CA GLY A 113 7.44 10.62 12.36
C GLY A 113 7.28 10.73 10.84
N CYS A 114 6.35 11.53 10.33
CA CYS A 114 6.15 11.72 8.88
C CYS A 114 7.38 12.31 8.19
N GLU A 115 8.20 13.10 8.90
CA GLU A 115 9.50 13.59 8.43
C GLU A 115 10.47 12.45 8.06
N HIS A 116 10.31 11.27 8.67
CA HIS A 116 11.09 10.09 8.28
C HIS A 116 10.60 9.51 6.96
N VAL A 117 9.30 9.57 6.69
CA VAL A 117 8.74 9.18 5.38
C VAL A 117 9.32 10.05 4.28
N THR A 118 9.38 11.35 4.51
CA THR A 118 10.01 12.32 3.59
C THR A 118 11.49 12.01 3.37
N THR A 119 12.25 11.76 4.44
CA THR A 119 13.65 11.34 4.31
C THR A 119 13.80 10.05 3.50
N LEU A 120 12.93 9.07 3.73
CA LEU A 120 12.96 7.81 3.00
C LEU A 120 12.53 7.97 1.54
N SER A 121 11.63 8.90 1.22
CA SER A 121 11.23 9.16 -0.17
C SER A 121 12.38 9.68 -1.05
N GLN A 122 13.43 10.23 -0.44
CA GLN A 122 14.58 10.85 -1.09
C GLN A 122 15.80 9.92 -1.19
N VAL A 123 15.70 8.64 -0.78
CA VAL A 123 16.82 7.71 -0.89
C VAL A 123 17.12 7.40 -2.36
N GLN A 124 18.37 7.05 -2.64
CA GLN A 124 18.79 6.67 -4.00
C GLN A 124 18.04 5.41 -4.45
N THR A 125 17.47 5.47 -5.64
CA THR A 125 16.75 4.36 -6.30
C THR A 125 17.37 4.02 -7.65
N ASP A 126 17.08 2.82 -8.11
CA ASP A 126 17.40 2.38 -9.47
C ASP A 126 16.37 2.88 -10.50
N SER A 127 16.54 2.47 -11.78
CA SER A 127 15.64 2.87 -12.87
C SER A 127 14.20 2.35 -12.72
N ASN A 128 13.94 1.42 -11.80
CA ASN A 128 12.63 0.88 -11.49
C ASN A 128 12.05 1.47 -10.19
N ASN A 129 12.65 2.55 -9.68
CA ASN A 129 12.30 3.18 -8.41
C ASN A 129 12.47 2.26 -7.19
N ARG A 130 13.32 1.25 -7.27
CA ARG A 130 13.67 0.38 -6.15
C ARG A 130 14.84 1.00 -5.38
N PRO A 131 14.78 1.09 -4.04
CA PRO A 131 15.90 1.58 -3.25
C PRO A 131 17.17 0.77 -3.50
N VAL A 132 18.29 1.45 -3.76
CA VAL A 132 19.61 0.81 -3.93
C VAL A 132 20.05 0.13 -2.64
N THR A 133 19.82 0.79 -1.51
CA THR A 133 19.96 0.18 -0.19
C THR A 133 18.55 -0.18 0.32
N PRO A 134 18.27 -1.44 0.66
CA PRO A 134 16.92 -1.85 1.09
C PRO A 134 16.41 -1.02 2.27
N VAL A 135 15.17 -0.55 2.16
CA VAL A 135 14.43 0.10 3.24
C VAL A 135 13.47 -0.93 3.81
N ILE A 136 13.65 -1.30 5.08
CA ILE A 136 12.98 -2.47 5.67
C ILE A 136 12.14 -2.04 6.86
N ILE A 137 10.91 -2.57 6.96
CA ILE A 137 10.07 -2.49 8.15
C ILE A 137 10.62 -3.48 9.17
N THR A 138 11.27 -3.01 10.22
CA THR A 138 11.86 -3.89 11.25
C THR A 138 10.80 -4.53 12.12
N SER A 139 9.72 -3.82 12.43
CA SER A 139 8.56 -4.35 13.14
C SER A 139 7.32 -3.51 12.88
N ALA A 140 6.16 -4.17 12.90
CA ALA A 140 4.86 -3.52 12.85
C ALA A 140 3.96 -4.12 13.94
N THR A 141 3.43 -3.27 14.81
CA THR A 141 2.52 -3.69 15.90
C THR A 141 1.20 -2.96 15.78
N VAL A 142 0.10 -3.64 16.10
CA VAL A 142 -1.23 -3.05 16.19
C VAL A 142 -1.58 -2.92 17.67
N SER A 143 -2.08 -1.74 18.05
CA SER A 143 -2.66 -1.49 19.38
C SER A 143 -4.06 -0.91 19.21
N GLU A 144 -4.98 -1.34 20.03
CA GLU A 144 -6.31 -0.75 20.15
C GLU A 144 -6.31 0.20 21.36
N GLU A 145 -6.84 1.41 21.18
CA GLU A 145 -7.04 2.40 22.25
C GLU A 145 -8.49 2.40 22.73
#